data_b667893bdf7314abbfda8895df70506a
#
_entry.id   b667893bdf7314abbfda8895df70506a
#
_cell.length_a   1.000
_cell.length_b   1.000
_cell.length_c   1.000
_cell.angle_alpha   90.00
_cell.angle_beta   90.00
_cell.angle_gamma   90.00
#
_symmetry.space_group_name_H-M   'P 1'
#
loop_
_entity.id
_entity.type
_entity.pdbx_description
1 polymer ?
#
loop_
_entity_poly.entity_id
_entity_poly.type
_entity_poly.pdbx_seq_one_letter_code
_entity_poly.pdbx_strand_id
1 'polypeptide(L)'
;MRLDDFHYDLPKRLIAQRPSEPRDSSRMLLLERSSGEWQDSTFSALPDLLRGDELLVVNNTRVIPARLFGHRVGVRAQNPGKSPKTRREHLSSPIEVMLTRRLSENEWEALVRPGRKLPTGERIVFGEGELEAEVLDRAEFGVRRLRFHGAAPLEQSLERLGHIPLPPYIAREDDPADHERYQTIFAHEPGAVAAPTAGLHFTPEIVARLRARGVEIVEITLAVGLGTFQPIHSEEIEGHVMHAESYEISEVTARAVEKAKRERRPILAAGTTVVRALEDAARKSAAHAGPQVAVSATRGASAQLSARIEPGRAEANLFLYPGQPFLIVDQLLTNFHLPSSTLLILVSAFAGRENLLRAYAHAVEANYRFYSYGDCMLIR
;
A
#
# COMPACT_ATOMS: atom_id res chain seq x y z
N MET A 1 16.91 6.98 15.80
CA MET A 1 16.84 5.49 15.95
C MET A 1 17.51 4.85 14.75
N ARG A 2 18.15 3.69 14.95
CA ARG A 2 18.81 2.99 13.84
C ARG A 2 17.84 2.07 13.12
N LEU A 3 18.04 1.88 11.82
CA LEU A 3 17.24 0.95 11.03
C LEU A 3 17.34 -0.49 11.55
N ASP A 4 18.51 -0.89 12.06
CA ASP A 4 18.76 -2.20 12.67
C ASP A 4 17.90 -2.47 13.91
N ASP A 5 17.41 -1.42 14.61
CA ASP A 5 16.51 -1.55 15.75
C ASP A 5 15.16 -2.20 15.37
N PHE A 6 14.86 -2.28 14.06
CA PHE A 6 13.63 -2.86 13.47
C PHE A 6 13.93 -4.14 12.68
N HIS A 7 15.05 -4.77 12.95
CA HIS A 7 15.40 -6.05 12.34
C HIS A 7 14.81 -7.22 13.13
N TYR A 8 14.38 -8.26 12.41
CA TYR A 8 14.06 -9.58 12.95
C TYR A 8 14.33 -10.63 11.89
N ASP A 9 14.62 -11.86 12.31
CA ASP A 9 14.87 -12.96 11.38
C ASP A 9 13.57 -13.54 10.84
N LEU A 10 13.40 -13.46 9.51
CA LEU A 10 12.25 -14.02 8.81
C LEU A 10 12.68 -15.16 7.88
N PRO A 11 12.32 -16.41 8.20
CA PRO A 11 12.54 -17.53 7.28
C PRO A 11 11.74 -17.36 5.99
N LYS A 12 12.40 -17.48 4.82
CA LYS A 12 11.77 -17.31 3.51
C LYS A 12 10.53 -18.20 3.29
N ARG A 13 10.49 -19.39 3.91
CA ARG A 13 9.35 -20.32 3.84
C ARG A 13 8.06 -19.75 4.41
N LEU A 14 8.14 -18.75 5.28
CA LEU A 14 6.97 -18.11 5.89
C LEU A 14 6.37 -17.01 5.00
N ILE A 15 7.04 -16.62 3.93
CA ILE A 15 6.52 -15.65 2.98
C ILE A 15 5.45 -16.31 2.13
N ALA A 16 4.20 -15.88 2.29
CA ALA A 16 3.07 -16.46 1.58
C ALA A 16 3.14 -16.20 0.07
N GLN A 17 3.10 -17.26 -0.72
CA GLN A 17 3.12 -17.17 -2.18
C GLN A 17 1.71 -17.20 -2.80
N ARG A 18 0.71 -17.64 -2.04
CA ARG A 18 -0.70 -17.69 -2.42
C ARG A 18 -1.59 -17.29 -1.24
N PRO A 19 -2.76 -16.67 -1.50
CA PRO A 19 -3.71 -16.30 -0.44
C PRO A 19 -4.29 -17.54 0.24
N SER A 20 -4.84 -17.34 1.45
CA SER A 20 -5.65 -18.35 2.13
C SER A 20 -6.97 -18.59 1.40
N GLU A 21 -7.51 -19.81 1.48
CA GLU A 21 -8.80 -20.18 0.93
C GLU A 21 -9.65 -20.82 2.04
N PRO A 22 -10.80 -20.23 2.42
CA PRO A 22 -11.32 -18.93 2.02
C PRO A 22 -10.46 -17.76 2.56
N ARG A 23 -10.73 -16.51 2.12
CA ARG A 23 -9.93 -15.32 2.52
C ARG A 23 -9.87 -15.09 4.03
N ASP A 24 -10.98 -15.29 4.71
CA ASP A 24 -11.16 -15.08 6.15
C ASP A 24 -10.65 -16.24 7.04
N SER A 25 -10.09 -17.30 6.41
CA SER A 25 -9.41 -18.38 7.13
C SER A 25 -7.98 -18.03 7.56
N SER A 26 -7.48 -16.84 7.19
CA SER A 26 -6.18 -16.35 7.65
C SER A 26 -6.11 -16.34 9.18
N ARG A 27 -4.95 -16.67 9.73
CA ARG A 27 -4.69 -16.47 11.16
C ARG A 27 -4.60 -14.97 11.46
N MET A 28 -4.98 -14.61 12.67
CA MET A 28 -4.90 -13.25 13.17
C MET A 28 -4.29 -13.24 14.57
N LEU A 29 -3.24 -12.43 14.74
CA LEU A 29 -2.65 -12.19 16.05
C LEU A 29 -3.28 -10.93 16.66
N LEU A 30 -3.99 -11.08 17.76
CA LEU A 30 -4.51 -9.97 18.55
C LEU A 30 -3.39 -9.46 19.47
N LEU A 31 -3.06 -8.16 19.40
CA LEU A 31 -2.03 -7.52 20.23
C LEU A 31 -2.64 -6.35 21.01
N GLU A 32 -2.56 -6.42 22.33
CA GLU A 32 -2.95 -5.34 23.24
C GLU A 32 -1.78 -4.35 23.42
N ARG A 33 -1.97 -3.10 22.97
CA ARG A 33 -0.92 -2.06 23.00
C ARG A 33 -0.46 -1.74 24.42
N SER A 34 -1.40 -1.70 25.36
CA SER A 34 -1.14 -1.26 26.73
C SER A 34 -0.33 -2.25 27.55
N SER A 35 -0.55 -3.55 27.36
CA SER A 35 0.13 -4.62 28.11
C SER A 35 1.23 -5.30 27.30
N GLY A 36 1.15 -5.26 25.94
CA GLY A 36 2.01 -6.03 25.06
C GLY A 36 1.69 -7.52 25.08
N GLU A 37 0.54 -7.92 25.63
CA GLU A 37 0.03 -9.29 25.58
C GLU A 37 -0.57 -9.58 24.20
N TRP A 38 -0.48 -10.83 23.78
CA TRP A 38 -1.07 -11.27 22.51
C TRP A 38 -1.86 -12.56 22.66
N GLN A 39 -2.76 -12.76 21.71
CA GLN A 39 -3.58 -13.96 21.59
C GLN A 39 -3.67 -14.39 20.13
N ASP A 40 -3.48 -15.69 19.89
CA ASP A 40 -3.73 -16.30 18.58
C ASP A 40 -5.24 -16.39 18.30
N SER A 41 -5.62 -16.03 17.07
CA SER A 41 -7.01 -16.04 16.60
C SER A 41 -7.06 -16.33 15.10
N THR A 42 -8.24 -16.14 14.51
CA THR A 42 -8.48 -16.17 13.05
C THR A 42 -9.19 -14.90 12.62
N PHE A 43 -9.03 -14.51 11.36
CA PHE A 43 -9.71 -13.32 10.84
C PHE A 43 -11.24 -13.45 10.89
N SER A 44 -11.78 -14.65 10.73
CA SER A 44 -13.22 -14.95 10.84
C SER A 44 -13.82 -14.59 12.21
N ALA A 45 -13.00 -14.47 13.25
CA ALA A 45 -13.41 -14.05 14.59
C ALA A 45 -13.45 -12.52 14.75
N LEU A 46 -12.96 -11.73 13.76
CA LEU A 46 -12.88 -10.27 13.87
C LEU A 46 -14.20 -9.62 14.34
N PRO A 47 -15.39 -9.99 13.81
CA PRO A 47 -16.63 -9.40 14.28
C PRO A 47 -16.88 -9.60 15.78
N ASP A 48 -16.45 -10.72 16.34
CA ASP A 48 -16.68 -11.06 17.77
C ASP A 48 -15.65 -10.40 18.70
N LEU A 49 -14.50 -10.01 18.17
CA LEU A 49 -13.42 -9.34 18.90
C LEU A 49 -13.60 -7.82 18.99
N LEU A 50 -14.42 -7.24 18.11
CA LEU A 50 -14.76 -5.82 18.15
C LEU A 50 -15.92 -5.54 19.13
N ARG A 51 -15.97 -4.32 19.65
CA ARG A 51 -17.04 -3.88 20.56
C ARG A 51 -18.40 -3.74 19.86
N GLY A 52 -18.35 -3.34 18.55
CA GLY A 52 -19.53 -3.12 17.71
C GLY A 52 -19.87 -1.64 17.50
N ASP A 53 -19.14 -0.72 18.13
CA ASP A 53 -19.29 0.72 17.95
C ASP A 53 -18.12 1.37 17.19
N GLU A 54 -17.20 0.56 16.65
CA GLU A 54 -16.06 1.05 15.89
C GLU A 54 -16.48 1.72 14.59
N LEU A 55 -15.66 2.72 14.17
CA LEU A 55 -15.61 3.19 12.79
C LEU A 55 -14.48 2.47 12.08
N LEU A 56 -14.81 1.54 11.20
CA LEU A 56 -13.84 0.85 10.35
C LEU A 56 -13.61 1.69 9.09
N VAL A 57 -12.35 2.07 8.86
CA VAL A 57 -11.93 2.78 7.64
C VAL A 57 -11.14 1.83 6.75
N VAL A 58 -11.57 1.69 5.49
CA VAL A 58 -10.97 0.81 4.50
C VAL A 58 -10.47 1.61 3.28
N ASN A 59 -9.55 1.04 2.51
CA ASN A 59 -9.09 1.61 1.25
C ASN A 59 -9.81 0.92 0.09
N ASN A 60 -10.49 1.70 -0.75
CA ASN A 60 -11.30 1.23 -1.87
C ASN A 60 -10.56 1.19 -3.21
N THR A 61 -9.26 1.40 -3.19
CA THR A 61 -8.47 1.41 -4.42
C THR A 61 -8.45 0.03 -5.09
N ARG A 62 -8.55 0.04 -6.43
CA ARG A 62 -8.45 -1.15 -7.29
C ARG A 62 -7.08 -1.22 -7.95
N VAL A 63 -6.45 -2.38 -7.85
CA VAL A 63 -5.18 -2.66 -8.54
C VAL A 63 -5.45 -2.80 -10.04
N ILE A 64 -4.67 -2.07 -10.84
CA ILE A 64 -4.70 -2.21 -12.30
C ILE A 64 -3.64 -3.23 -12.76
N PRO A 65 -3.82 -3.89 -13.92
CA PRO A 65 -2.79 -4.76 -14.52
C PRO A 65 -1.62 -3.91 -15.04
N ALA A 66 -0.84 -3.36 -14.11
CA ALA A 66 0.16 -2.31 -14.38
C ALA A 66 1.49 -2.85 -14.92
N ARG A 67 1.64 -4.16 -15.06
CA ARG A 67 2.88 -4.80 -15.53
C ARG A 67 2.72 -5.28 -16.97
N LEU A 68 3.54 -4.76 -17.86
CA LEU A 68 3.48 -5.04 -19.30
C LEU A 68 4.79 -5.65 -19.78
N PHE A 69 4.71 -6.56 -20.75
CA PHE A 69 5.86 -7.10 -21.47
C PHE A 69 5.79 -6.75 -22.94
N GLY A 70 6.84 -6.10 -23.45
CA GLY A 70 6.89 -5.65 -24.83
C GLY A 70 8.29 -5.78 -25.43
N HIS A 71 8.45 -5.30 -26.66
CA HIS A 71 9.71 -5.31 -27.41
C HIS A 71 10.04 -3.92 -27.93
N ARG A 72 11.34 -3.61 -28.00
CA ARG A 72 11.79 -2.33 -28.56
C ARG A 72 11.67 -2.30 -30.08
N VAL A 73 11.32 -1.16 -30.61
CA VAL A 73 11.34 -0.90 -32.06
C VAL A 73 12.79 -0.69 -32.54
N GLY A 74 13.65 -0.10 -31.69
CA GLY A 74 15.06 0.12 -32.03
C GLY A 74 15.30 1.43 -32.79
N VAL A 75 14.56 2.47 -32.52
CA VAL A 75 14.61 3.77 -33.21
C VAL A 75 16.01 4.39 -33.20
N ARG A 76 16.84 4.10 -32.18
CA ARG A 76 18.25 4.55 -32.10
C ARG A 76 19.29 3.44 -32.23
N ALA A 77 18.89 2.19 -32.50
CA ALA A 77 19.80 1.08 -32.62
C ALA A 77 20.53 1.01 -33.98
N GLN A 78 20.83 2.17 -34.56
CA GLN A 78 21.73 2.27 -35.72
C GLN A 78 23.18 2.23 -35.22
N ASN A 79 23.65 1.06 -34.76
CA ASN A 79 25.07 0.83 -34.55
C ASN A 79 25.58 0.03 -35.76
N PRO A 80 26.28 0.66 -36.70
CA PRO A 80 26.64 0.03 -37.98
C PRO A 80 27.62 -1.15 -37.86
N GLY A 81 28.17 -1.38 -36.67
CA GLY A 81 29.18 -2.43 -36.44
C GLY A 81 28.69 -3.80 -35.95
N LYS A 82 27.38 -3.98 -35.69
CA LYS A 82 26.84 -5.28 -35.22
C LYS A 82 26.19 -6.08 -36.36
N SER A 83 26.38 -7.40 -36.34
CA SER A 83 25.78 -8.29 -37.33
C SER A 83 24.21 -8.21 -37.28
N PRO A 84 23.53 -8.42 -38.43
CA PRO A 84 22.08 -8.41 -38.49
C PRO A 84 21.40 -9.41 -37.53
N LYS A 85 22.04 -10.56 -37.27
CA LYS A 85 21.55 -11.58 -36.34
C LYS A 85 21.57 -11.09 -34.88
N THR A 86 22.72 -10.57 -34.45
CA THR A 86 22.87 -9.97 -33.09
C THR A 86 21.94 -8.78 -32.87
N ARG A 87 21.64 -8.04 -33.92
CA ARG A 87 20.71 -6.91 -33.89
C ARG A 87 19.26 -7.38 -33.67
N ARG A 88 18.79 -8.43 -34.38
CA ARG A 88 17.47 -9.02 -34.20
C ARG A 88 17.30 -9.60 -32.78
N GLU A 89 18.25 -10.37 -32.30
CA GLU A 89 18.23 -10.94 -30.93
C GLU A 89 18.21 -9.84 -29.86
N HIS A 90 18.93 -8.73 -30.10
CA HIS A 90 18.95 -7.61 -29.18
C HIS A 90 17.63 -6.82 -29.12
N LEU A 91 16.91 -6.70 -30.24
CA LEU A 91 15.60 -6.04 -30.33
C LEU A 91 14.47 -6.94 -29.82
N SER A 92 14.58 -8.25 -30.01
CA SER A 92 13.60 -9.25 -29.56
C SER A 92 13.65 -9.53 -28.05
N SER A 93 14.66 -9.03 -27.32
CA SER A 93 14.71 -9.20 -25.86
C SER A 93 13.52 -8.50 -25.21
N PRO A 94 12.75 -9.19 -24.37
CA PRO A 94 11.58 -8.61 -23.71
C PRO A 94 11.98 -7.41 -22.86
N ILE A 95 11.10 -6.43 -22.81
CA ILE A 95 11.15 -5.27 -21.94
C ILE A 95 9.96 -5.37 -20.99
N GLU A 96 10.26 -5.42 -19.72
CA GLU A 96 9.25 -5.30 -18.65
C GLU A 96 9.04 -3.81 -18.38
N VAL A 97 7.78 -3.41 -18.38
CA VAL A 97 7.32 -2.06 -18.02
C VAL A 97 6.36 -2.21 -16.85
N MET A 98 6.69 -1.58 -15.73
CA MET A 98 5.86 -1.53 -14.54
C MET A 98 5.37 -0.08 -14.36
N LEU A 99 4.12 0.19 -14.63
CA LEU A 99 3.49 1.49 -14.39
C LEU A 99 3.54 1.80 -12.90
N THR A 100 3.82 3.06 -12.54
CA THR A 100 3.96 3.45 -11.13
C THR A 100 3.08 4.61 -10.72
N ARG A 101 2.94 5.61 -11.60
CA ARG A 101 2.13 6.80 -11.33
C ARG A 101 1.53 7.34 -12.63
N ARG A 102 0.23 7.60 -12.61
CA ARG A 102 -0.47 8.26 -13.71
C ARG A 102 -0.15 9.77 -13.71
N LEU A 103 0.23 10.30 -14.83
CA LEU A 103 0.49 11.74 -15.03
C LEU A 103 -0.65 12.40 -15.81
N SER A 104 -1.18 11.70 -16.81
CA SER A 104 -2.35 12.11 -17.60
C SER A 104 -3.09 10.87 -18.11
N GLU A 105 -4.04 11.05 -19.00
CA GLU A 105 -4.79 9.95 -19.62
C GLU A 105 -3.86 8.91 -20.26
N ASN A 106 -2.84 9.35 -20.98
CA ASN A 106 -1.92 8.49 -21.74
C ASN A 106 -0.46 8.60 -21.29
N GLU A 107 -0.14 9.35 -20.24
CA GLU A 107 1.22 9.48 -19.73
C GLU A 107 1.36 8.89 -18.34
N TRP A 108 2.41 8.08 -18.17
CA TRP A 108 2.72 7.40 -16.93
C TRP A 108 4.20 7.46 -16.60
N GLU A 109 4.49 7.48 -15.32
CA GLU A 109 5.79 7.05 -14.82
C GLU A 109 5.80 5.54 -14.75
N ALA A 110 6.94 4.96 -15.11
CA ALA A 110 7.13 3.52 -15.10
C ALA A 110 8.57 3.13 -14.75
N LEU A 111 8.71 2.03 -14.02
CA LEU A 111 9.99 1.32 -13.93
C LEU A 111 10.11 0.40 -15.14
N VAL A 112 11.33 0.33 -15.73
CA VAL A 112 11.55 -0.48 -16.92
C VAL A 112 12.77 -1.39 -16.76
N ARG A 113 12.67 -2.62 -17.24
CA ARG A 113 13.75 -3.61 -17.23
C ARG A 113 13.95 -4.24 -18.61
N PRO A 114 15.17 -4.29 -19.14
CA PRO A 114 16.39 -3.61 -18.68
C PRO A 114 16.40 -2.12 -19.07
N GLY A 115 16.49 -1.23 -18.08
CA GLY A 115 16.40 0.22 -18.29
C GLY A 115 17.51 0.83 -19.16
N ARG A 116 18.70 0.21 -19.21
CA ARG A 116 19.84 0.67 -20.06
C ARG A 116 19.53 0.63 -21.55
N LYS A 117 18.57 -0.21 -21.96
CA LYS A 117 18.19 -0.40 -23.38
C LYS A 117 17.14 0.62 -23.86
N LEU A 118 16.62 1.48 -22.99
CA LEU A 118 15.52 2.41 -23.30
C LEU A 118 15.96 3.86 -23.14
N PRO A 119 16.60 4.44 -24.18
CA PRO A 119 16.88 5.88 -24.24
C PRO A 119 15.60 6.67 -24.52
N THR A 120 15.62 7.97 -24.29
CA THR A 120 14.58 8.91 -24.71
C THR A 120 14.34 8.83 -26.22
N GLY A 121 13.09 8.80 -26.64
CA GLY A 121 12.64 8.62 -28.02
C GLY A 121 12.61 7.16 -28.49
N GLU A 122 12.96 6.18 -27.63
CA GLU A 122 12.76 4.76 -27.96
C GLU A 122 11.27 4.39 -27.82
N ARG A 123 10.82 3.47 -28.67
CA ARG A 123 9.44 2.95 -28.62
C ARG A 123 9.42 1.49 -28.21
N ILE A 124 8.38 1.15 -27.47
CA ILE A 124 8.10 -0.21 -26.98
C ILE A 124 6.75 -0.61 -27.56
N VAL A 125 6.68 -1.79 -28.15
CA VAL A 125 5.46 -2.39 -28.70
C VAL A 125 5.01 -3.52 -27.81
N PHE A 126 3.73 -3.56 -27.48
CA PHE A 126 3.07 -4.58 -26.65
C PHE A 126 2.03 -5.31 -27.48
N GLY A 127 1.83 -6.59 -27.14
CA GLY A 127 0.97 -7.49 -27.94
C GLY A 127 1.49 -7.59 -29.39
N GLU A 128 0.59 -7.69 -30.35
CA GLU A 128 0.89 -7.72 -31.78
C GLU A 128 0.91 -6.31 -32.41
N GLY A 129 1.27 -5.27 -31.65
CA GLY A 129 1.25 -3.87 -32.11
C GLY A 129 -0.01 -3.11 -31.69
N GLU A 130 -0.75 -3.64 -30.76
CA GLU A 130 -2.02 -3.07 -30.27
C GLU A 130 -1.82 -1.86 -29.37
N LEU A 131 -0.70 -1.83 -28.65
CA LEU A 131 -0.31 -0.75 -27.76
C LEU A 131 1.17 -0.45 -27.98
N GLU A 132 1.51 0.83 -28.10
CA GLU A 132 2.87 1.34 -28.14
C GLU A 132 3.11 2.31 -27.00
N ALA A 133 4.35 2.39 -26.50
CA ALA A 133 4.78 3.42 -25.58
C ALA A 133 6.05 4.10 -26.09
N GLU A 134 6.09 5.43 -26.05
CA GLU A 134 7.28 6.24 -26.30
C GLU A 134 7.94 6.65 -24.99
N VAL A 135 9.25 6.50 -24.91
CA VAL A 135 10.05 6.99 -23.77
C VAL A 135 10.26 8.50 -23.94
N LEU A 136 9.56 9.30 -23.15
CA LEU A 136 9.65 10.75 -23.20
C LEU A 136 10.89 11.27 -22.47
N ASP A 137 11.15 10.72 -21.28
CA ASP A 137 12.18 11.21 -20.38
C ASP A 137 12.69 10.12 -19.43
N ARG A 138 13.81 10.44 -18.76
CA ARG A 138 14.42 9.66 -17.68
C ARG A 138 14.35 10.45 -16.39
N ALA A 139 13.65 9.93 -15.41
CA ALA A 139 13.67 10.44 -14.06
C ALA A 139 14.69 9.68 -13.19
N GLU A 140 14.80 10.09 -11.93
CA GLU A 140 15.66 9.47 -10.94
C GLU A 140 15.26 8.01 -10.65
N PHE A 141 16.13 7.26 -10.02
CA PHE A 141 15.92 5.85 -9.58
C PHE A 141 15.48 4.88 -10.69
N GLY A 142 15.81 5.18 -11.96
CA GLY A 142 15.48 4.29 -13.08
C GLY A 142 14.07 4.45 -13.64
N VAL A 143 13.30 5.37 -13.12
CA VAL A 143 11.96 5.71 -13.62
C VAL A 143 12.04 6.29 -15.05
N ARG A 144 11.05 6.00 -15.85
CA ARG A 144 10.82 6.57 -17.18
C ARG A 144 9.45 7.20 -17.24
N ARG A 145 9.34 8.31 -17.94
CA ARG A 145 8.06 8.87 -18.34
C ARG A 145 7.72 8.31 -19.72
N LEU A 146 6.60 7.63 -19.81
CA LEU A 146 6.11 6.96 -21.01
C LEU A 146 4.82 7.63 -21.49
N ARG A 147 4.68 7.76 -22.81
CA ARG A 147 3.42 8.15 -23.44
C ARG A 147 2.91 6.96 -24.25
N PHE A 148 1.69 6.56 -23.98
CA PHE A 148 1.04 5.43 -24.63
C PHE A 148 0.22 5.87 -25.85
N HIS A 149 0.23 5.03 -26.88
CA HIS A 149 -0.52 5.18 -28.11
C HIS A 149 -1.15 3.85 -28.47
N GLY A 150 -2.45 3.85 -28.76
CA GLY A 150 -3.20 2.64 -29.14
C GLY A 150 -4.51 3.03 -29.81
N ALA A 151 -5.16 2.07 -30.45
CA ALA A 151 -6.47 2.25 -31.08
C ALA A 151 -7.61 2.24 -30.05
N ALA A 152 -7.39 1.60 -28.90
CA ALA A 152 -8.32 1.55 -27.77
C ALA A 152 -7.82 2.44 -26.62
N PRO A 153 -8.71 2.84 -25.69
CA PRO A 153 -8.32 3.47 -24.43
C PRO A 153 -7.27 2.64 -23.69
N LEU A 154 -6.32 3.31 -23.01
CA LEU A 154 -5.21 2.64 -22.34
C LEU A 154 -5.69 1.61 -21.31
N GLU A 155 -6.74 1.92 -20.57
CA GLU A 155 -7.33 1.03 -19.57
C GLU A 155 -7.77 -0.31 -20.17
N GLN A 156 -8.40 -0.29 -21.34
CA GLN A 156 -8.80 -1.53 -22.04
C GLN A 156 -7.59 -2.34 -22.51
N SER A 157 -6.55 -1.64 -22.98
CA SER A 157 -5.30 -2.30 -23.38
C SER A 157 -4.58 -2.91 -22.18
N LEU A 158 -4.58 -2.24 -21.02
CA LEU A 158 -4.04 -2.78 -19.76
C LEU A 158 -4.79 -4.03 -19.30
N GLU A 159 -6.13 -4.02 -19.31
CA GLU A 159 -6.92 -5.20 -18.91
C GLU A 159 -6.66 -6.43 -19.81
N ARG A 160 -6.26 -6.23 -21.05
CA ARG A 160 -6.00 -7.32 -22.00
C ARG A 160 -4.55 -7.78 -22.04
N LEU A 161 -3.60 -6.84 -21.99
CA LEU A 161 -2.16 -7.11 -22.18
C LEU A 161 -1.37 -7.05 -20.87
N GLY A 162 -1.97 -6.49 -19.83
CA GLY A 162 -1.32 -6.28 -18.56
C GLY A 162 -1.39 -7.49 -17.65
N HIS A 163 -0.43 -7.54 -16.75
CA HIS A 163 -0.29 -8.52 -15.68
C HIS A 163 -0.49 -7.84 -14.33
N ILE A 164 -1.00 -8.58 -13.36
CA ILE A 164 -1.12 -8.09 -11.98
C ILE A 164 0.29 -7.87 -11.41
N PRO A 165 0.58 -6.67 -10.89
CA PRO A 165 1.90 -6.31 -10.39
C PRO A 165 2.16 -6.94 -9.01
N LEU A 166 2.30 -8.26 -8.95
CA LEU A 166 2.63 -8.96 -7.71
C LEU A 166 3.95 -8.43 -7.14
N PRO A 167 4.05 -8.21 -5.82
CA PRO A 167 5.27 -7.77 -5.18
C PRO A 167 6.45 -8.74 -5.39
N PRO A 168 7.71 -8.27 -5.38
CA PRO A 168 8.88 -9.07 -5.76
C PRO A 168 9.18 -10.25 -4.82
N TYR A 169 8.61 -10.29 -3.62
CA TYR A 169 8.73 -11.41 -2.69
C TYR A 169 7.76 -12.57 -3.01
N ILE A 170 6.78 -12.35 -3.89
CA ILE A 170 6.00 -13.42 -4.51
C ILE A 170 6.79 -13.88 -5.73
N ALA A 171 7.55 -14.99 -5.55
CA ALA A 171 8.53 -15.46 -6.52
C ALA A 171 7.89 -16.36 -7.60
N ARG A 172 6.75 -15.93 -8.15
CA ARG A 172 6.06 -16.57 -9.28
C ARG A 172 5.49 -15.51 -10.20
N GLU A 173 5.14 -15.90 -11.40
CA GLU A 173 4.32 -15.10 -12.29
C GLU A 173 2.89 -15.01 -11.75
N ASP A 174 2.17 -13.95 -12.14
CA ASP A 174 0.76 -13.85 -11.86
C ASP A 174 -0.02 -14.92 -12.67
N ASP A 175 -1.11 -15.36 -12.10
CA ASP A 175 -2.05 -16.25 -12.76
C ASP A 175 -3.45 -15.60 -12.83
N PRO A 176 -4.38 -16.15 -13.64
CA PRO A 176 -5.72 -15.56 -13.79
C PRO A 176 -6.47 -15.34 -12.48
N ALA A 177 -6.21 -16.16 -11.45
CA ALA A 177 -6.83 -15.98 -10.15
C ALA A 177 -6.36 -14.71 -9.42
N ASP A 178 -5.14 -14.22 -9.70
CA ASP A 178 -4.62 -13.02 -9.05
C ASP A 178 -5.39 -11.75 -9.44
N HIS A 179 -6.04 -11.72 -10.62
CA HIS A 179 -6.90 -10.61 -11.02
C HIS A 179 -8.04 -10.37 -10.03
N GLU A 180 -8.53 -11.43 -9.39
CA GLU A 180 -9.56 -11.36 -8.35
C GLU A 180 -8.95 -11.43 -6.96
N ARG A 181 -7.96 -12.31 -6.74
CA ARG A 181 -7.42 -12.60 -5.40
C ARG A 181 -6.50 -11.50 -4.87
N TYR A 182 -5.87 -10.70 -5.76
CA TYR A 182 -5.08 -9.53 -5.38
C TYR A 182 -5.92 -8.24 -5.39
N GLN A 183 -7.23 -8.36 -5.17
CA GLN A 183 -8.20 -7.28 -4.99
C GLN A 183 -8.94 -7.44 -3.67
N THR A 184 -9.24 -6.33 -3.00
CA THR A 184 -10.15 -6.33 -1.86
C THR A 184 -11.60 -6.35 -2.33
N ILE A 185 -12.53 -6.75 -1.47
CA ILE A 185 -13.97 -6.65 -1.78
C ILE A 185 -14.46 -5.19 -1.83
N PHE A 186 -13.64 -4.24 -1.40
CA PHE A 186 -13.92 -2.79 -1.42
C PHE A 186 -13.39 -2.11 -2.69
N ALA A 187 -12.67 -2.84 -3.56
CA ALA A 187 -11.94 -2.28 -4.69
C ALA A 187 -12.87 -1.83 -5.82
N HIS A 188 -13.06 -0.53 -5.98
CA HIS A 188 -13.82 0.06 -7.10
C HIS A 188 -13.14 1.28 -7.75
N GLU A 189 -12.20 1.97 -7.07
CA GLU A 189 -11.49 3.12 -7.62
C GLU A 189 -10.16 2.69 -8.25
N PRO A 190 -10.02 2.66 -9.60
CA PRO A 190 -8.81 2.15 -10.26
C PRO A 190 -7.62 3.11 -10.10
N GLY A 191 -6.39 2.56 -10.06
CA GLY A 191 -5.17 3.37 -10.09
C GLY A 191 -4.04 2.88 -9.18
N ALA A 192 -4.28 1.91 -8.32
CA ALA A 192 -3.23 1.33 -7.51
C ALA A 192 -2.39 0.31 -8.29
N VAL A 193 -1.12 0.21 -7.94
CA VAL A 193 -0.20 -0.82 -8.44
C VAL A 193 0.14 -1.86 -7.37
N ALA A 194 -0.43 -1.71 -6.17
CA ALA A 194 -0.37 -2.71 -5.12
C ALA A 194 -1.70 -2.71 -4.34
N ALA A 195 -2.13 -3.89 -3.88
CA ALA A 195 -3.35 -4.02 -3.09
C ALA A 195 -3.16 -3.49 -1.66
N PRO A 196 -4.19 -2.88 -1.05
CA PRO A 196 -4.22 -2.62 0.39
C PRO A 196 -4.45 -3.93 1.14
N THR A 197 -3.34 -4.64 1.45
CA THR A 197 -3.33 -6.08 1.75
C THR A 197 -4.13 -6.49 2.97
N ALA A 198 -4.29 -5.62 3.99
CA ALA A 198 -5.16 -5.88 5.12
C ALA A 198 -6.65 -6.03 4.73
N GLY A 199 -7.05 -5.39 3.62
CA GLY A 199 -8.38 -5.53 3.04
C GLY A 199 -8.63 -6.88 2.34
N LEU A 200 -7.58 -7.63 2.01
CA LEU A 200 -7.71 -8.92 1.29
C LEU A 200 -8.35 -10.02 2.14
N HIS A 201 -8.36 -9.88 3.46
CA HIS A 201 -8.96 -10.86 4.37
C HIS A 201 -10.48 -10.77 4.44
N PHE A 202 -11.06 -9.61 4.10
CA PHE A 202 -12.50 -9.41 4.19
C PHE A 202 -13.27 -10.22 3.15
N THR A 203 -14.41 -10.74 3.60
CA THR A 203 -15.45 -11.33 2.75
C THR A 203 -16.76 -10.56 2.93
N PRO A 204 -17.73 -10.67 2.00
CA PRO A 204 -19.05 -10.07 2.17
C PRO A 204 -19.73 -10.49 3.47
N GLU A 205 -19.53 -11.75 3.91
CA GLU A 205 -20.10 -12.32 5.13
C GLU A 205 -19.51 -11.65 6.38
N ILE A 206 -18.20 -11.44 6.42
CA ILE A 206 -17.54 -10.71 7.53
C ILE A 206 -18.07 -9.28 7.60
N VAL A 207 -18.19 -8.59 6.46
CA VAL A 207 -18.74 -7.23 6.40
C VAL A 207 -20.18 -7.18 6.89
N ALA A 208 -21.01 -8.15 6.49
CA ALA A 208 -22.39 -8.25 6.95
C ALA A 208 -22.47 -8.45 8.47
N ARG A 209 -21.64 -9.32 9.05
CA ARG A 209 -21.55 -9.54 10.50
C ARG A 209 -21.09 -8.30 11.25
N LEU A 210 -20.08 -7.59 10.75
CA LEU A 210 -19.61 -6.34 11.34
C LEU A 210 -20.71 -5.29 11.39
N ARG A 211 -21.41 -5.08 10.26
CA ARG A 211 -22.55 -4.13 10.20
C ARG A 211 -23.70 -4.53 11.13
N ALA A 212 -24.01 -5.82 11.22
CA ALA A 212 -25.06 -6.34 12.12
C ALA A 212 -24.72 -6.08 13.60
N ARG A 213 -23.44 -5.97 13.95
CA ARG A 213 -22.98 -5.61 15.30
C ARG A 213 -22.94 -4.09 15.56
N GLY A 214 -23.16 -3.26 14.55
CA GLY A 214 -23.14 -1.80 14.67
C GLY A 214 -21.85 -1.13 14.19
N VAL A 215 -20.86 -1.88 13.67
CA VAL A 215 -19.64 -1.31 13.09
C VAL A 215 -20.01 -0.50 11.86
N GLU A 216 -19.70 0.79 11.89
CA GLU A 216 -19.84 1.68 10.74
C GLU A 216 -18.59 1.52 9.84
N ILE A 217 -18.80 1.40 8.52
CA ILE A 217 -17.71 1.18 7.55
C ILE A 217 -17.71 2.34 6.56
N VAL A 218 -16.57 3.02 6.45
CA VAL A 218 -16.34 4.12 5.52
C VAL A 218 -15.05 3.88 4.72
N GLU A 219 -14.91 4.58 3.61
CA GLU A 219 -13.86 4.34 2.65
C GLU A 219 -13.00 5.59 2.44
N ILE A 220 -11.72 5.36 2.18
CA ILE A 220 -10.82 6.33 1.56
C ILE A 220 -10.30 5.74 0.26
N THR A 221 -9.84 6.60 -0.65
CA THR A 221 -9.05 6.17 -1.81
C THR A 221 -7.60 6.54 -1.59
N LEU A 222 -6.69 5.58 -1.59
CA LEU A 222 -5.25 5.83 -1.64
C LEU A 222 -4.65 4.91 -2.71
N ALA A 223 -4.10 5.52 -3.76
CA ALA A 223 -3.41 4.79 -4.81
C ALA A 223 -2.04 4.30 -4.29
N VAL A 224 -1.97 3.02 -3.92
CA VAL A 224 -0.74 2.42 -3.39
C VAL A 224 0.29 2.32 -4.50
N GLY A 225 1.42 3.00 -4.31
CA GLY A 225 2.57 2.99 -5.21
C GLY A 225 3.61 1.93 -4.84
N LEU A 226 4.60 1.73 -5.73
CA LEU A 226 5.73 0.82 -5.48
C LEU A 226 6.68 1.32 -4.38
N GLY A 227 6.60 2.59 -4.00
CA GLY A 227 7.41 3.17 -2.92
C GLY A 227 7.25 2.46 -1.57
N THR A 228 6.08 1.85 -1.34
CA THR A 228 5.79 1.05 -0.15
C THR A 228 6.69 -0.20 -0.02
N PHE A 229 7.26 -0.69 -1.13
CA PHE A 229 8.16 -1.86 -1.15
C PHE A 229 9.63 -1.50 -1.30
N GLN A 230 9.97 -0.21 -1.34
CA GLN A 230 11.36 0.20 -1.46
C GLN A 230 12.08 0.10 -0.11
N PRO A 231 13.33 -0.40 -0.09
CA PRO A 231 14.12 -0.44 1.13
C PRO A 231 14.49 0.97 1.60
N ILE A 232 14.64 1.13 2.90
CA ILE A 232 15.21 2.33 3.51
C ILE A 232 16.72 2.32 3.26
N HIS A 233 17.26 3.44 2.79
CA HIS A 233 18.69 3.56 2.49
C HIS A 233 19.48 4.35 3.57
N SER A 234 18.79 4.99 4.50
CA SER A 234 19.41 5.72 5.61
C SER A 234 19.66 4.81 6.82
N GLU A 235 20.80 4.96 7.47
CA GLU A 235 21.08 4.24 8.72
C GLU A 235 20.21 4.75 9.87
N GLU A 236 19.96 6.06 9.91
CA GLU A 236 19.04 6.70 10.85
C GLU A 236 17.67 6.88 10.18
N ILE A 237 16.62 6.39 10.85
CA ILE A 237 15.28 6.36 10.27
C ILE A 237 14.67 7.75 10.12
N GLU A 238 15.01 8.70 10.99
CA GLU A 238 14.51 10.07 10.98
C GLU A 238 14.88 10.84 9.70
N GLY A 239 15.99 10.45 9.05
CA GLY A 239 16.44 11.03 7.78
C GLY A 239 15.75 10.44 6.54
N HIS A 240 14.88 9.46 6.72
CA HIS A 240 14.18 8.83 5.58
C HIS A 240 13.09 9.74 5.00
N VAL A 241 13.11 9.90 3.69
CA VAL A 241 12.09 10.65 2.94
C VAL A 241 11.12 9.65 2.28
N MET A 242 9.87 9.69 2.72
CA MET A 242 8.81 8.85 2.15
C MET A 242 8.42 9.31 0.75
N HIS A 243 8.17 8.36 -0.13
CA HIS A 243 7.48 8.65 -1.38
C HIS A 243 6.06 9.15 -1.10
N ALA A 244 5.68 10.20 -1.81
CA ALA A 244 4.33 10.74 -1.73
C ALA A 244 3.34 9.77 -2.40
N GLU A 245 2.23 9.49 -1.71
CA GLU A 245 1.11 8.70 -2.22
C GLU A 245 -0.15 9.57 -2.22
N SER A 246 -0.81 9.63 -3.37
CA SER A 246 -2.04 10.40 -3.51
C SER A 246 -3.19 9.70 -2.81
N TYR A 247 -3.95 10.47 -2.01
CA TYR A 247 -5.17 9.98 -1.39
C TYR A 247 -6.33 10.95 -1.55
N GLU A 248 -7.54 10.42 -1.40
CA GLU A 248 -8.79 11.18 -1.38
C GLU A 248 -9.64 10.73 -0.19
N ILE A 249 -10.13 11.70 0.59
CA ILE A 249 -11.08 11.49 1.68
C ILE A 249 -12.38 12.21 1.33
N SER A 250 -13.47 11.47 1.24
CA SER A 250 -14.79 12.03 0.94
C SER A 250 -15.32 12.84 2.13
N GLU A 251 -16.28 13.76 1.87
CA GLU A 251 -17.00 14.47 2.94
C GLU A 251 -17.70 13.50 3.91
N VAL A 252 -18.23 12.39 3.37
CA VAL A 252 -18.93 11.38 4.18
C VAL A 252 -17.94 10.76 5.18
N THR A 253 -16.77 10.36 4.71
CA THR A 253 -15.71 9.78 5.56
C THR A 253 -15.18 10.79 6.57
N ALA A 254 -14.93 12.04 6.16
CA ALA A 254 -14.45 13.08 7.07
C ALA A 254 -15.45 13.34 8.21
N ARG A 255 -16.74 13.47 7.89
CA ARG A 255 -17.81 13.64 8.89
C ARG A 255 -17.95 12.43 9.82
N ALA A 256 -17.82 11.20 9.28
CA ALA A 256 -17.88 9.98 10.09
C ALA A 256 -16.71 9.90 11.09
N VAL A 257 -15.48 10.25 10.67
CA VAL A 257 -14.31 10.33 11.55
C VAL A 257 -14.50 11.39 12.63
N GLU A 258 -14.95 12.58 12.28
CA GLU A 258 -15.23 13.66 13.24
C GLU A 258 -16.31 13.25 14.25
N LYS A 259 -17.38 12.60 13.78
CA LYS A 259 -18.45 12.07 14.62
C LYS A 259 -17.91 11.00 15.58
N ALA A 260 -17.14 10.02 15.08
CA ALA A 260 -16.58 8.95 15.90
C ALA A 260 -15.68 9.52 17.02
N LYS A 261 -14.80 10.49 16.69
CA LYS A 261 -13.96 11.16 17.71
C LYS A 261 -14.78 11.90 18.76
N ARG A 262 -15.82 12.63 18.37
CA ARG A 262 -16.72 13.32 19.30
C ARG A 262 -17.46 12.35 20.21
N GLU A 263 -17.89 11.20 19.69
CA GLU A 263 -18.61 10.16 20.41
C GLU A 263 -17.67 9.18 21.15
N ARG A 264 -16.35 9.34 21.04
CA ARG A 264 -15.31 8.46 21.60
C ARG A 264 -15.43 7.01 21.14
N ARG A 265 -15.90 6.82 19.91
CA ARG A 265 -15.92 5.53 19.23
C ARG A 265 -14.53 5.24 18.69
N PRO A 266 -13.99 4.02 18.85
CA PRO A 266 -12.69 3.68 18.31
C PRO A 266 -12.68 3.75 16.77
N ILE A 267 -11.60 4.29 16.20
CA ILE A 267 -11.37 4.30 14.76
C ILE A 267 -10.37 3.18 14.43
N LEU A 268 -10.88 2.15 13.73
CA LEU A 268 -10.12 1.00 13.26
C LEU A 268 -9.67 1.23 11.81
N ALA A 269 -8.36 1.35 11.60
CA ALA A 269 -7.79 1.44 10.27
C ALA A 269 -7.49 0.04 9.71
N ALA A 270 -8.02 -0.29 8.52
CA ALA A 270 -7.66 -1.50 7.79
C ALA A 270 -6.47 -1.23 6.85
N GLY A 271 -5.27 -1.42 7.37
CA GLY A 271 -4.00 -1.26 6.66
C GLY A 271 -3.25 0.02 7.00
N THR A 272 -1.92 -0.06 6.85
CA THR A 272 -0.99 1.05 7.08
C THR A 272 -1.21 2.23 6.12
N THR A 273 -1.76 1.99 4.92
CA THR A 273 -2.13 3.02 3.96
C THR A 273 -3.25 3.90 4.49
N VAL A 274 -4.27 3.31 5.13
CA VAL A 274 -5.37 4.03 5.78
C VAL A 274 -4.83 4.87 6.94
N VAL A 275 -3.95 4.29 7.77
CA VAL A 275 -3.28 5.04 8.85
C VAL A 275 -2.58 6.27 8.30
N ARG A 276 -1.75 6.11 7.27
CA ARG A 276 -0.98 7.23 6.69
C ARG A 276 -1.89 8.33 6.16
N ALA A 277 -2.95 8.00 5.45
CA ALA A 277 -3.90 8.98 4.90
C ALA A 277 -4.62 9.76 6.01
N LEU A 278 -5.17 9.07 7.00
CA LEU A 278 -5.91 9.70 8.10
C LEU A 278 -5.00 10.58 8.96
N GLU A 279 -3.82 10.08 9.31
CA GLU A 279 -2.85 10.78 10.13
C GLU A 279 -2.21 11.98 9.43
N ASP A 280 -1.98 11.89 8.11
CA ASP A 280 -1.51 12.99 7.27
C ASP A 280 -2.57 14.09 7.14
N ALA A 281 -3.82 13.70 6.86
CA ALA A 281 -4.94 14.63 6.76
C ALA A 281 -5.17 15.40 8.07
N ALA A 282 -5.09 14.72 9.22
CA ALA A 282 -5.25 15.36 10.52
C ALA A 282 -4.14 16.40 10.79
N ARG A 283 -2.88 16.08 10.45
CA ARG A 283 -1.75 17.00 10.63
C ARG A 283 -1.86 18.22 9.73
N LYS A 284 -2.30 18.03 8.49
CA LYS A 284 -2.53 19.13 7.54
C LYS A 284 -3.68 20.05 8.01
N SER A 285 -4.79 19.46 8.45
CA SER A 285 -5.91 20.22 8.99
C SER A 285 -5.50 21.03 10.22
N ALA A 286 -4.69 20.46 11.12
CA ALA A 286 -4.16 21.17 12.28
C ALA A 286 -3.22 22.33 11.88
N ALA A 287 -2.40 22.15 10.85
CA ALA A 287 -1.52 23.19 10.33
C ALA A 287 -2.31 24.36 9.69
N HIS A 288 -3.40 24.08 8.99
CA HIS A 288 -4.28 25.11 8.40
C HIS A 288 -5.05 25.90 9.46
N ALA A 289 -5.41 25.29 10.60
CA ALA A 289 -6.12 25.97 11.69
C ALA A 289 -5.31 27.06 12.42
N GLY A 290 -4.00 27.12 12.20
CA GLY A 290 -3.08 28.13 12.76
C GLY A 290 -2.84 27.98 14.26
N PRO A 291 -1.91 28.76 14.87
CA PRO A 291 -1.51 28.63 16.27
C PRO A 291 -2.57 29.05 17.28
N GLN A 292 -3.68 29.60 16.89
CA GLN A 292 -4.75 30.06 17.81
C GLN A 292 -5.52 28.91 18.52
N VAL A 293 -5.42 27.66 18.05
CA VAL A 293 -6.04 26.50 18.71
C VAL A 293 -5.13 25.91 19.81
N ALA A 294 -3.87 26.30 19.86
CA ALA A 294 -2.88 25.76 20.81
C ALA A 294 -2.88 26.47 22.19
N VAL A 295 -3.64 27.54 22.42
CA VAL A 295 -3.50 28.41 23.63
C VAL A 295 -4.57 28.16 24.71
N SER A 296 -5.39 27.14 24.62
CA SER A 296 -6.33 26.78 25.70
C SER A 296 -5.85 25.60 26.56
N ALA A 297 -4.56 25.47 26.77
CA ALA A 297 -3.99 24.49 27.71
C ALA A 297 -3.73 25.14 29.07
N THR A 298 -4.76 25.54 29.78
CA THR A 298 -4.72 25.76 31.23
C THR A 298 -4.72 24.40 31.92
N ARG A 299 -3.73 24.23 32.81
CA ARG A 299 -3.43 23.07 33.65
C ARG A 299 -4.66 22.26 34.06
N GLY A 300 -4.77 20.99 33.63
CA GLY A 300 -5.65 20.01 34.25
C GLY A 300 -6.66 19.26 33.37
N ALA A 301 -6.83 19.65 32.10
CA ALA A 301 -7.58 18.83 31.13
C ALA A 301 -6.62 18.45 30.00
N SER A 302 -6.50 17.15 29.70
CA SER A 302 -5.81 16.71 28.49
C SER A 302 -6.42 17.47 27.32
N ALA A 303 -5.62 18.34 26.69
CA ALA A 303 -6.01 19.01 25.46
C ALA A 303 -6.18 17.92 24.39
N GLN A 304 -7.34 17.31 24.33
CA GLN A 304 -7.80 16.58 23.15
C GLN A 304 -7.98 17.66 22.08
N LEU A 305 -6.91 17.87 21.30
CA LEU A 305 -7.06 18.47 19.98
C LEU A 305 -8.21 17.72 19.33
N SER A 306 -9.30 18.42 19.03
CA SER A 306 -10.39 17.85 18.24
C SER A 306 -9.79 17.56 16.86
N ALA A 307 -9.27 16.35 16.70
CA ALA A 307 -8.58 15.95 15.49
C ALA A 307 -9.63 15.92 14.37
N ARG A 308 -9.62 16.99 13.60
CA ARG A 308 -10.47 17.17 12.42
C ARG A 308 -9.67 16.75 11.20
N ILE A 309 -10.33 16.14 10.22
CA ILE A 309 -9.78 15.91 8.89
C ILE A 309 -10.60 16.68 7.86
N GLU A 310 -9.91 17.35 6.96
CA GLU A 310 -10.57 18.02 5.83
C GLU A 310 -10.78 17.03 4.69
N PRO A 311 -11.98 17.02 4.06
CA PRO A 311 -12.21 16.21 2.87
C PRO A 311 -11.42 16.77 1.69
N GLY A 312 -11.11 15.91 0.71
CA GLY A 312 -10.44 16.28 -0.53
C GLY A 312 -9.28 15.39 -0.89
N ARG A 313 -8.56 15.81 -1.93
CA ARG A 313 -7.36 15.14 -2.44
C ARG A 313 -6.11 15.77 -1.86
N ALA A 314 -5.17 14.92 -1.47
CA ALA A 314 -3.85 15.34 -1.01
C ALA A 314 -2.81 14.24 -1.26
N GLU A 315 -1.55 14.54 -0.98
CA GLU A 315 -0.44 13.58 -1.05
C GLU A 315 0.11 13.29 0.34
N ALA A 316 0.09 12.04 0.77
CA ALA A 316 0.70 11.61 2.03
C ALA A 316 2.19 11.34 1.82
N ASN A 317 3.03 12.16 2.41
CA ASN A 317 4.47 11.93 2.54
C ASN A 317 4.88 11.68 4.00
N LEU A 318 3.91 11.44 4.86
CA LEU A 318 4.09 11.23 6.29
C LEU A 318 4.87 9.94 6.56
N PHE A 319 5.96 10.05 7.29
CA PHE A 319 6.71 8.93 7.86
C PHE A 319 6.44 8.85 9.35
N LEU A 320 5.76 7.79 9.78
CA LEU A 320 5.42 7.53 11.17
C LEU A 320 6.46 6.57 11.78
N TYR A 321 7.08 7.00 12.87
CA TYR A 321 8.07 6.22 13.63
C TYR A 321 7.86 6.39 15.14
N PRO A 322 8.41 5.52 16.00
CA PRO A 322 8.22 5.59 17.45
C PRO A 322 8.51 6.96 18.05
N GLY A 323 7.63 7.41 18.96
CA GLY A 323 7.67 8.76 19.57
C GLY A 323 6.71 9.75 18.92
N GLN A 324 6.16 9.45 17.75
CA GLN A 324 5.15 10.30 17.13
C GLN A 324 3.73 9.90 17.60
N PRO A 325 2.84 10.88 17.92
CA PRO A 325 1.48 10.59 18.32
C PRO A 325 0.62 10.20 17.13
N PHE A 326 -0.36 9.31 17.38
CA PHE A 326 -1.47 9.05 16.49
C PHE A 326 -2.66 9.92 16.91
N LEU A 327 -3.21 10.68 15.96
CA LEU A 327 -4.25 11.68 16.20
C LEU A 327 -5.66 11.11 15.95
N ILE A 328 -5.77 10.23 14.96
CA ILE A 328 -7.04 9.70 14.47
C ILE A 328 -7.21 8.23 14.84
N VAL A 329 -6.22 7.40 14.53
CA VAL A 329 -6.34 5.94 14.56
C VAL A 329 -6.17 5.40 15.97
N ASP A 330 -7.16 4.65 16.45
CA ASP A 330 -7.19 4.03 17.78
C ASP A 330 -6.86 2.53 17.73
N GLN A 331 -7.21 1.84 16.61
CA GLN A 331 -6.97 0.42 16.38
C GLN A 331 -6.45 0.19 14.95
N LEU A 332 -5.62 -0.82 14.76
CA LEU A 332 -5.01 -1.13 13.46
C LEU A 332 -5.14 -2.61 13.12
N LEU A 333 -5.76 -2.90 11.98
CA LEU A 333 -5.68 -4.20 11.31
C LEU A 333 -4.60 -4.14 10.24
N THR A 334 -3.60 -5.01 10.27
CA THR A 334 -2.48 -4.99 9.33
C THR A 334 -1.91 -6.39 9.08
N ASN A 335 -1.29 -6.61 7.91
CA ASN A 335 -0.48 -7.81 7.67
C ASN A 335 0.86 -7.72 8.41
N PHE A 336 1.58 -8.85 8.48
CA PHE A 336 2.97 -8.85 8.93
C PHE A 336 3.90 -8.26 7.86
N HIS A 337 4.83 -7.40 8.27
CA HIS A 337 5.70 -6.62 7.38
C HIS A 337 7.15 -7.10 7.37
N LEU A 338 7.91 -6.67 6.34
CA LEU A 338 9.35 -6.95 6.17
C LEU A 338 10.18 -6.42 7.34
N PRO A 339 11.27 -7.14 7.72
CA PRO A 339 12.30 -6.57 8.56
C PRO A 339 12.82 -5.24 7.98
N SER A 340 13.10 -4.28 8.84
CA SER A 340 13.69 -2.98 8.49
C SER A 340 12.93 -2.19 7.41
N SER A 341 11.59 -2.38 7.34
CA SER A 341 10.72 -1.67 6.38
C SER A 341 10.02 -0.47 7.02
N THR A 342 9.65 0.52 6.20
CA THR A 342 8.85 1.67 6.63
C THR A 342 7.53 1.27 7.27
N LEU A 343 6.93 0.18 6.83
CA LEU A 343 5.68 -0.34 7.36
C LEU A 343 5.86 -0.99 8.75
N LEU A 344 6.94 -1.74 8.95
CA LEU A 344 7.27 -2.28 10.28
C LEU A 344 7.54 -1.15 11.28
N ILE A 345 8.22 -0.08 10.84
CA ILE A 345 8.50 1.09 11.67
C ILE A 345 7.20 1.79 12.07
N LEU A 346 6.26 1.98 11.12
CA LEU A 346 4.94 2.56 11.42
C LEU A 346 4.18 1.72 12.43
N VAL A 347 4.14 0.39 12.24
CA VAL A 347 3.43 -0.51 13.16
C VAL A 347 4.13 -0.54 14.53
N SER A 348 5.48 -0.43 14.56
CA SER A 348 6.26 -0.27 15.80
C SER A 348 5.93 1.05 16.53
N ALA A 349 5.70 2.13 15.79
CA ALA A 349 5.26 3.38 16.35
C ALA A 349 3.86 3.27 17.00
N PHE A 350 2.99 2.48 16.37
CA PHE A 350 1.63 2.27 16.85
C PHE A 350 1.52 1.34 18.06
N ALA A 351 2.20 0.20 18.01
CA ALA A 351 2.10 -0.88 19.00
C ALA A 351 3.11 -0.80 20.15
N GLY A 352 4.14 0.04 20.00
CA GLY A 352 5.36 -0.05 20.79
C GLY A 352 6.34 -1.07 20.20
N ARG A 353 7.59 -0.63 19.96
CA ARG A 353 8.60 -1.44 19.25
C ARG A 353 8.85 -2.80 19.93
N GLU A 354 9.07 -2.80 21.23
CA GLU A 354 9.39 -4.03 21.98
C GLU A 354 8.23 -5.03 21.97
N ASN A 355 7.00 -4.55 22.19
CA ASN A 355 5.80 -5.36 22.14
C ASN A 355 5.62 -5.99 20.74
N LEU A 356 5.80 -5.18 19.70
CA LEU A 356 5.68 -5.65 18.33
C LEU A 356 6.72 -6.70 17.98
N LEU A 357 8.01 -6.48 18.31
CA LEU A 357 9.08 -7.44 17.98
C LEU A 357 8.90 -8.77 18.74
N ARG A 358 8.44 -8.74 19.99
CA ARG A 358 8.08 -9.97 20.72
C ARG A 358 6.92 -10.71 20.05
N ALA A 359 5.87 -10.00 19.63
CA ALA A 359 4.75 -10.56 18.89
C ALA A 359 5.18 -11.17 17.55
N TYR A 360 6.13 -10.52 16.85
CA TYR A 360 6.71 -11.03 15.58
C TYR A 360 7.57 -12.27 15.81
N ALA A 361 8.35 -12.34 16.89
CA ALA A 361 9.12 -13.53 17.25
C ALA A 361 8.16 -14.73 17.50
N HIS A 362 7.08 -14.51 18.25
CA HIS A 362 6.02 -15.52 18.42
C HIS A 362 5.40 -15.92 17.07
N ALA A 363 5.07 -14.98 16.21
CA ALA A 363 4.47 -15.27 14.90
C ALA A 363 5.40 -16.14 14.02
N VAL A 364 6.72 -15.89 14.04
CA VAL A 364 7.72 -16.70 13.34
C VAL A 364 7.78 -18.11 13.93
N GLU A 365 7.85 -18.24 15.25
CA GLU A 365 7.90 -19.53 15.96
C GLU A 365 6.62 -20.34 15.73
N ALA A 366 5.47 -19.68 15.79
CA ALA A 366 4.15 -20.27 15.56
C ALA A 366 3.84 -20.50 14.07
N ASN A 367 4.79 -20.22 13.16
CA ASN A 367 4.67 -20.37 11.71
C ASN A 367 3.47 -19.61 11.11
N TYR A 368 3.28 -18.36 11.49
CA TYR A 368 2.41 -17.45 10.76
C TYR A 368 2.95 -17.20 9.35
N ARG A 369 2.06 -16.87 8.45
CA ARG A 369 2.38 -16.51 7.08
C ARG A 369 2.56 -14.99 6.98
N PHE A 370 3.57 -14.56 6.24
CA PHE A 370 3.97 -13.15 6.18
C PHE A 370 3.64 -12.51 4.84
N TYR A 371 3.52 -11.20 4.82
CA TYR A 371 3.29 -10.29 3.69
C TYR A 371 1.89 -10.31 3.08
N SER A 372 1.77 -9.90 1.78
CA SER A 372 0.50 -9.58 1.11
C SER A 372 -0.55 -10.67 1.20
N TYR A 373 -0.16 -11.93 1.00
CA TYR A 373 -1.04 -13.10 1.08
C TYR A 373 -0.94 -13.85 2.41
N GLY A 374 -0.22 -13.26 3.35
CA GLY A 374 -0.03 -13.84 4.67
C GLY A 374 -1.19 -13.66 5.62
N ASP A 375 -0.89 -13.83 6.89
CA ASP A 375 -1.79 -13.64 8.02
C ASP A 375 -1.77 -12.17 8.46
N CYS A 376 -2.57 -11.81 9.47
CA CYS A 376 -2.71 -10.44 9.91
C CYS A 376 -2.58 -10.29 11.44
N MET A 377 -2.57 -9.03 11.87
CA MET A 377 -2.63 -8.62 13.28
C MET A 377 -3.78 -7.65 13.46
N LEU A 378 -4.49 -7.75 14.59
CA LEU A 378 -5.35 -6.70 15.13
C LEU A 378 -4.65 -6.11 16.34
N ILE A 379 -4.35 -4.82 16.30
CA ILE A 379 -3.64 -4.08 17.35
C ILE A 379 -4.61 -3.08 17.96
N ARG A 380 -4.85 -3.16 19.27
CA ARG A 380 -5.84 -2.34 19.97
C ARG A 380 -5.38 -1.84 21.32
#